data_c17b22f30c71f43200e620f8ca1e7be0
#
_entry.id   c17b22f30c71f43200e620f8ca1e7be0
#
_cell.length_a   1.000
_cell.length_b   1.000
_cell.length_c   1.000
_cell.angle_alpha   90.00
_cell.angle_beta   90.00
_cell.angle_gamma   90.00
#
_symmetry.space_group_name_H-M   'P 1'
#
loop_
_entity.id
_entity.type
_entity.pdbx_description
1 polymer ?
#
loop_
_entity_poly.entity_id
_entity_poly.type
_entity_poly.pdbx_seq_one_letter_code
_entity_poly.pdbx_strand_id
1 'polypeptide(L)'
;MKKNFTIKDCTKENFEKSWNMLEDAEKALKDKEAELGQKWADSGYSHAVYEDNQKILNSYHDAIIEAQRNIVPYVGLKCSIKAYTDSYACVITKVISPNKVEVMHLEYDTVDFYGCQYKIHDKVDENMPAEVYSRRKNGEWYTFGQDIKDYPCRLRLNSTHHHIDPSF
;
A
#
# COMPACT_ATOMS: atom_id res chain seq x y z
N MET A 1 -7.89 15.17 -14.63
CA MET A 1 -8.56 14.20 -15.55
C MET A 1 -8.35 12.80 -15.01
N LYS A 2 -9.41 12.04 -14.68
CA LYS A 2 -9.27 10.62 -14.29
C LYS A 2 -8.78 9.84 -15.52
N LYS A 3 -7.58 9.29 -15.46
CA LYS A 3 -7.10 8.33 -16.47
C LYS A 3 -7.92 7.04 -16.31
N ASN A 4 -8.66 6.65 -17.33
CA ASN A 4 -9.33 5.35 -17.35
C ASN A 4 -8.32 4.30 -17.83
N PHE A 5 -7.65 3.65 -16.89
CA PHE A 5 -6.77 2.54 -17.19
C PHE A 5 -7.57 1.30 -17.62
N THR A 6 -7.01 0.54 -18.54
CA THR A 6 -7.51 -0.78 -19.00
C THR A 6 -6.57 -1.87 -18.52
N ILE A 7 -6.95 -3.14 -18.67
CA ILE A 7 -6.05 -4.28 -18.34
C ILE A 7 -4.76 -4.23 -19.18
N LYS A 8 -4.80 -3.69 -20.40
CA LYS A 8 -3.61 -3.54 -21.26
C LYS A 8 -2.56 -2.58 -20.69
N ASP A 9 -2.99 -1.65 -19.83
CA ASP A 9 -2.10 -0.71 -19.17
C ASP A 9 -1.42 -1.32 -17.93
N CYS A 10 -1.85 -2.52 -17.49
CA CYS A 10 -1.36 -3.22 -16.31
C CYS A 10 -0.03 -3.92 -16.60
N THR A 11 1.02 -3.14 -16.84
CA THR A 11 2.39 -3.57 -17.15
C THR A 11 3.35 -3.13 -16.06
N LYS A 12 4.51 -3.82 -15.96
CA LYS A 12 5.57 -3.48 -15.02
C LYS A 12 6.06 -2.03 -15.23
N GLU A 13 6.25 -1.61 -16.48
CA GLU A 13 6.69 -0.25 -16.81
C GLU A 13 5.71 0.83 -16.33
N ASN A 14 4.40 0.62 -16.54
CA ASN A 14 3.38 1.56 -16.09
C ASN A 14 3.23 1.54 -14.56
N PHE A 15 3.44 0.37 -13.93
CA PHE A 15 3.52 0.29 -12.47
C PHE A 15 4.68 1.13 -11.95
N GLU A 16 5.89 0.95 -12.45
CA GLU A 16 7.08 1.70 -12.01
C GLU A 16 6.86 3.22 -12.17
N LYS A 17 6.29 3.68 -13.29
CA LYS A 17 5.94 5.09 -13.48
C LYS A 17 4.94 5.61 -12.46
N SER A 18 3.88 4.84 -12.20
CA SER A 18 2.84 5.26 -11.24
C SER A 18 3.33 5.17 -9.80
N TRP A 19 4.22 4.23 -9.50
CA TRP A 19 4.85 4.08 -8.19
C TRP A 19 5.80 5.23 -7.88
N ASN A 20 6.66 5.61 -8.84
CA ASN A 20 7.55 6.77 -8.67
C ASN A 20 6.75 8.06 -8.41
N MET A 21 5.60 8.24 -9.06
CA MET A 21 4.73 9.39 -8.77
C MET A 21 4.19 9.38 -7.34
N LEU A 22 3.91 8.21 -6.76
CA LEU A 22 3.51 8.08 -5.36
C LEU A 22 4.69 8.43 -4.43
N GLU A 23 5.87 7.88 -4.68
CA GLU A 23 7.08 8.16 -3.89
C GLU A 23 7.43 9.66 -3.91
N ASP A 24 7.31 10.30 -5.07
CA ASP A 24 7.52 11.76 -5.21
C ASP A 24 6.49 12.56 -4.38
N ALA A 25 5.22 12.14 -4.38
CA ALA A 25 4.18 12.80 -3.60
C ALA A 25 4.39 12.60 -2.08
N GLU A 26 4.77 11.40 -1.64
CA GLU A 26 5.09 11.10 -0.24
C GLU A 26 6.32 11.89 0.24
N LYS A 27 7.35 11.99 -0.60
CA LYS A 27 8.53 12.82 -0.31
C LYS A 27 8.16 14.29 -0.19
N ALA A 28 7.36 14.82 -1.11
CA ALA A 28 6.91 16.22 -1.08
C ALA A 28 6.11 16.54 0.19
N LEU A 29 5.26 15.59 0.67
CA LEU A 29 4.56 15.74 1.95
C LEU A 29 5.55 15.81 3.10
N LYS A 30 6.50 14.88 3.19
CA LYS A 30 7.50 14.81 4.27
C LYS A 30 8.36 16.08 4.34
N ASP A 31 8.81 16.57 3.18
CA ASP A 31 9.60 17.79 3.10
C ASP A 31 8.76 19.00 3.59
N LYS A 32 7.47 19.03 3.21
CA LYS A 32 6.55 20.10 3.63
C LYS A 32 6.19 20.04 5.11
N GLU A 33 6.01 18.84 5.66
CA GLU A 33 5.80 18.65 7.12
C GLU A 33 6.98 19.21 7.94
N ALA A 34 8.22 18.96 7.49
CA ALA A 34 9.41 19.49 8.14
C ALA A 34 9.47 21.02 8.08
N GLU A 35 9.22 21.62 6.92
CA GLU A 35 9.17 23.09 6.74
C GLU A 35 8.10 23.74 7.63
N LEU A 36 6.89 23.19 7.62
CA LEU A 36 5.77 23.75 8.38
C LEU A 36 5.90 23.50 9.88
N GLY A 37 6.54 22.39 10.28
CA GLY A 37 6.90 22.14 11.68
C GLY A 37 7.86 23.18 12.22
N GLN A 38 8.88 23.57 11.45
CA GLN A 38 9.79 24.64 11.82
C GLN A 38 9.07 26.00 11.93
N LYS A 39 8.23 26.34 10.94
CA LYS A 39 7.42 27.56 10.96
C LYS A 39 6.52 27.63 12.18
N TRP A 40 5.93 26.51 12.61
CA TRP A 40 5.10 26.45 13.82
C TRP A 40 5.93 26.67 15.08
N ALA A 41 7.10 26.06 15.19
CA ALA A 41 8.03 26.29 16.31
C ALA A 41 8.48 27.76 16.38
N ASP A 42 8.86 28.37 15.24
CA ASP A 42 9.28 29.76 15.15
C ASP A 42 8.17 30.75 15.56
N SER A 43 6.91 30.36 15.41
CA SER A 43 5.73 31.15 15.84
C SER A 43 5.43 31.05 17.34
N GLY A 44 6.24 30.31 18.12
CA GLY A 44 5.97 30.01 19.53
C GLY A 44 4.77 29.05 19.70
N TYR A 45 4.61 28.12 18.76
CA TYR A 45 3.53 27.11 18.73
C TYR A 45 2.12 27.71 18.62
N SER A 46 1.98 28.78 17.85
CA SER A 46 0.69 29.45 17.62
C SER A 46 -0.35 28.51 17.02
N HIS A 47 -1.56 28.45 17.60
CA HIS A 47 -2.68 27.65 17.11
C HIS A 47 -3.15 28.06 15.70
N ALA A 48 -3.17 29.37 15.42
CA ALA A 48 -3.54 29.88 14.09
C ALA A 48 -2.57 29.39 12.99
N VAL A 49 -1.26 29.40 13.28
CA VAL A 49 -0.24 28.86 12.37
C VAL A 49 -0.41 27.37 12.19
N TYR A 50 -0.75 26.62 13.24
CA TYR A 50 -1.05 25.19 13.15
C TYR A 50 -2.23 24.91 12.21
N GLU A 51 -3.36 25.62 12.37
CA GLU A 51 -4.54 25.45 11.53
C GLU A 51 -4.26 25.75 10.05
N ASP A 52 -3.48 26.82 9.78
CA ASP A 52 -3.10 27.15 8.40
C ASP A 52 -2.15 26.09 7.80
N ASN A 53 -1.23 25.56 8.60
CA ASN A 53 -0.36 24.47 8.20
C ASN A 53 -1.17 23.21 7.84
N GLN A 54 -2.22 22.86 8.63
CA GLN A 54 -3.08 21.71 8.34
C GLN A 54 -3.82 21.87 7.00
N LYS A 55 -4.29 23.06 6.66
CA LYS A 55 -4.92 23.33 5.35
C LYS A 55 -3.95 23.09 4.20
N ILE A 56 -2.68 23.48 4.37
CA ILE A 56 -1.64 23.23 3.37
C ILE A 56 -1.37 21.73 3.25
N LEU A 57 -1.15 21.01 4.37
CA LEU A 57 -0.87 19.57 4.38
C LEU A 57 -1.98 18.75 3.74
N ASN A 58 -3.25 19.14 3.91
CA ASN A 58 -4.38 18.46 3.29
C ASN A 58 -4.24 18.36 1.75
N SER A 59 -3.69 19.39 1.09
CA SER A 59 -3.47 19.35 -0.37
C SER A 59 -2.41 18.31 -0.78
N TYR A 60 -1.40 18.08 0.06
CA TYR A 60 -0.39 17.03 -0.16
C TYR A 60 -0.95 15.64 0.11
N HIS A 61 -1.79 15.47 1.13
CA HIS A 61 -2.52 14.23 1.37
C HIS A 61 -3.45 13.88 0.20
N ASP A 62 -4.16 14.86 -0.36
CA ASP A 62 -4.99 14.66 -1.52
C ASP A 62 -4.17 14.22 -2.75
N ALA A 63 -2.97 14.78 -2.94
CA ALA A 63 -2.05 14.37 -4.00
C ALA A 63 -1.57 12.91 -3.84
N ILE A 64 -1.27 12.47 -2.62
CA ILE A 64 -0.92 11.07 -2.31
C ILE A 64 -2.11 10.15 -2.63
N ILE A 65 -3.33 10.49 -2.18
CA ILE A 65 -4.52 9.69 -2.47
C ILE A 65 -4.75 9.58 -3.98
N GLU A 66 -4.55 10.66 -4.72
CA GLU A 66 -4.69 10.63 -6.18
C GLU A 66 -3.58 9.78 -6.83
N ALA A 67 -2.34 9.87 -6.36
CA ALA A 67 -1.24 9.00 -6.82
C ALA A 67 -1.54 7.53 -6.54
N GLN A 68 -2.00 7.17 -5.34
CA GLN A 68 -2.40 5.81 -4.96
C GLN A 68 -3.53 5.27 -5.85
N ARG A 69 -4.49 6.12 -6.22
CA ARG A 69 -5.59 5.76 -7.14
C ARG A 69 -5.12 5.48 -8.56
N ASN A 70 -3.97 6.01 -8.94
CA ASN A 70 -3.39 5.89 -10.27
C ASN A 70 -2.35 4.78 -10.38
N ILE A 71 -2.03 4.05 -9.30
CA ILE A 71 -1.14 2.89 -9.37
C ILE A 71 -1.75 1.82 -10.26
N VAL A 72 -0.93 1.29 -11.18
CA VAL A 72 -1.35 0.26 -12.14
C VAL A 72 -0.69 -1.07 -11.78
N PRO A 73 -1.41 -2.04 -11.18
CA PRO A 73 -0.83 -3.32 -10.80
C PRO A 73 -0.49 -4.17 -12.03
N TYR A 74 0.43 -5.14 -11.89
CA TYR A 74 0.76 -6.11 -12.95
C TYR A 74 0.94 -7.52 -12.37
N VAL A 75 0.82 -8.55 -13.22
CA VAL A 75 1.05 -9.95 -12.83
C VAL A 75 2.52 -10.16 -12.49
N GLY A 76 2.80 -10.78 -11.35
CA GLY A 76 4.14 -10.98 -10.81
C GLY A 76 4.59 -9.88 -9.85
N LEU A 77 3.79 -8.82 -9.62
CA LEU A 77 4.10 -7.81 -8.61
C LEU A 77 4.05 -8.44 -7.22
N LYS A 78 5.15 -8.31 -6.49
CA LYS A 78 5.22 -8.71 -5.08
C LYS A 78 4.38 -7.78 -4.23
N CYS A 79 3.71 -8.34 -3.25
CA CYS A 79 2.84 -7.62 -2.32
C CYS A 79 2.82 -8.32 -0.96
N SER A 80 2.21 -7.70 0.02
CA SER A 80 1.94 -8.34 1.32
C SER A 80 0.50 -8.10 1.75
N ILE A 81 -0.10 -9.15 2.32
CA ILE A 81 -1.41 -9.08 2.97
C ILE A 81 -1.17 -8.69 4.42
N LYS A 82 -1.80 -7.62 4.88
CA LYS A 82 -1.79 -7.20 6.29
C LYS A 82 -3.10 -7.61 6.95
N ALA A 83 -3.00 -8.52 7.93
CA ALA A 83 -4.10 -9.03 8.74
C ALA A 83 -3.80 -8.78 10.22
N TYR A 84 -4.45 -7.79 10.84
CA TYR A 84 -4.17 -7.38 12.24
C TYR A 84 -2.67 -7.14 12.49
N THR A 85 -2.05 -7.96 13.34
CA THR A 85 -0.61 -7.94 13.64
C THR A 85 0.23 -8.64 12.58
N ASP A 86 -0.36 -9.61 11.88
CA ASP A 86 0.33 -10.43 10.89
C ASP A 86 0.47 -9.76 9.53
N SER A 87 1.50 -10.20 8.81
CA SER A 87 1.70 -9.83 7.41
C SER A 87 2.21 -11.04 6.63
N TYR A 88 1.64 -11.30 5.46
CA TYR A 88 1.96 -12.47 4.63
C TYR A 88 2.47 -12.00 3.27
N ALA A 89 3.68 -12.45 2.90
CA ALA A 89 4.22 -12.18 1.57
C ALA A 89 3.40 -12.91 0.51
N CYS A 90 3.06 -12.22 -0.57
CA CYS A 90 2.26 -12.75 -1.66
C CYS A 90 2.68 -12.14 -3.02
N VAL A 91 2.08 -12.62 -4.08
CA VAL A 91 2.31 -12.15 -5.45
C VAL A 91 0.97 -12.01 -6.19
N ILE A 92 0.85 -11.01 -7.05
CA ILE A 92 -0.30 -10.88 -7.94
C ILE A 92 -0.20 -11.95 -9.03
N THR A 93 -1.15 -12.88 -9.03
CA THR A 93 -1.24 -13.97 -10.04
C THR A 93 -2.14 -13.59 -11.22
N LYS A 94 -3.09 -12.66 -10.99
CA LYS A 94 -4.00 -12.21 -12.04
C LYS A 94 -4.45 -10.77 -11.81
N VAL A 95 -4.45 -9.97 -12.88
CA VAL A 95 -5.11 -8.67 -12.91
C VAL A 95 -6.48 -8.84 -13.53
N ILE A 96 -7.54 -8.74 -12.72
CA ILE A 96 -8.94 -8.85 -13.15
C ILE A 96 -9.40 -7.54 -13.77
N SER A 97 -8.96 -6.43 -13.19
CA SER A 97 -9.12 -5.06 -13.71
C SER A 97 -8.05 -4.16 -13.09
N PRO A 98 -7.83 -2.92 -13.55
CA PRO A 98 -6.89 -1.99 -12.92
C PRO A 98 -7.17 -1.71 -11.43
N ASN A 99 -8.37 -2.04 -10.96
CA ASN A 99 -8.81 -1.87 -9.56
C ASN A 99 -9.13 -3.20 -8.86
N LYS A 100 -8.80 -4.34 -9.45
CA LYS A 100 -9.10 -5.65 -8.88
C LYS A 100 -8.07 -6.68 -9.29
N VAL A 101 -7.44 -7.32 -8.31
CA VAL A 101 -6.38 -8.31 -8.51
C VAL A 101 -6.68 -9.58 -7.72
N GLU A 102 -6.13 -10.69 -8.19
CA GLU A 102 -6.02 -11.95 -7.48
C GLU A 102 -4.58 -12.13 -7.03
N VAL A 103 -4.39 -12.57 -5.81
CA VAL A 103 -3.07 -12.80 -5.21
C VAL A 103 -3.00 -14.20 -4.63
N MET A 104 -1.79 -14.76 -4.58
CA MET A 104 -1.49 -16.00 -3.87
C MET A 104 -0.33 -15.79 -2.92
N HIS A 105 -0.36 -16.49 -1.80
CA HIS A 105 0.72 -16.49 -0.81
C HIS A 105 2.00 -17.04 -1.42
N LEU A 106 3.15 -16.58 -0.93
CA LEU A 106 4.45 -17.16 -1.24
C LEU A 106 4.85 -18.16 -0.18
N GLU A 107 5.50 -19.25 -0.59
CA GLU A 107 6.12 -20.19 0.35
C GLU A 107 7.17 -19.49 1.21
N TYR A 108 7.33 -19.93 2.45
CA TYR A 108 8.35 -19.41 3.36
C TYR A 108 8.87 -20.49 4.29
N ASP A 109 10.12 -20.35 4.73
CA ASP A 109 10.70 -21.11 5.84
C ASP A 109 10.75 -20.21 7.07
N THR A 110 10.39 -20.78 8.23
CA THR A 110 10.59 -20.12 9.52
C THR A 110 12.05 -20.32 9.95
N VAL A 111 12.80 -19.22 10.03
CA VAL A 111 14.20 -19.23 10.49
C VAL A 111 14.26 -19.09 12.01
N ASP A 112 13.55 -18.11 12.54
CA ASP A 112 13.36 -17.90 13.98
C ASP A 112 11.93 -17.41 14.23
N PHE A 113 11.10 -18.25 14.87
CA PHE A 113 9.71 -17.90 15.12
C PHE A 113 9.57 -16.75 16.13
N TYR A 114 10.31 -16.79 17.22
CA TYR A 114 10.24 -15.77 18.28
C TYR A 114 10.90 -14.45 17.86
N GLY A 115 11.94 -14.50 17.03
CA GLY A 115 12.55 -13.34 16.42
C GLY A 115 11.83 -12.88 15.14
N CYS A 116 10.72 -13.52 14.75
CA CYS A 116 9.92 -13.21 13.57
C CYS A 116 10.75 -13.15 12.27
N GLN A 117 11.70 -14.09 12.14
CA GLN A 117 12.58 -14.19 10.98
C GLN A 117 12.10 -15.27 10.02
N TYR A 118 11.83 -14.88 8.79
CA TYR A 118 11.31 -15.76 7.74
C TYR A 118 12.12 -15.61 6.45
N LYS A 119 12.33 -16.72 5.76
CA LYS A 119 12.91 -16.74 4.42
C LYS A 119 11.81 -16.97 3.40
N ILE A 120 11.51 -15.94 2.61
CA ILE A 120 10.46 -16.00 1.58
C ILE A 120 11.04 -16.58 0.30
N HIS A 121 10.32 -17.50 -0.31
CA HIS A 121 10.65 -18.11 -1.59
C HIS A 121 9.93 -17.40 -2.74
N ASP A 122 10.52 -17.48 -3.94
CA ASP A 122 9.90 -17.02 -5.19
C ASP A 122 8.95 -18.07 -5.79
N LYS A 123 8.20 -18.74 -4.92
CA LYS A 123 7.28 -19.81 -5.28
C LYS A 123 5.95 -19.59 -4.58
N VAL A 124 4.87 -19.80 -5.32
CA VAL A 124 3.51 -19.73 -4.78
C VAL A 124 3.23 -20.93 -3.89
N ASP A 125 2.62 -20.69 -2.73
CA ASP A 125 2.08 -21.77 -1.88
C ASP A 125 0.76 -22.28 -2.44
N GLU A 126 0.79 -23.41 -3.12
CA GLU A 126 -0.38 -24.04 -3.75
C GLU A 126 -1.41 -24.58 -2.73
N ASN A 127 -1.03 -24.70 -1.45
CA ASN A 127 -1.92 -25.14 -0.37
C ASN A 127 -2.82 -23.98 0.13
N MET A 128 -2.47 -22.74 -0.18
CA MET A 128 -3.25 -21.56 0.19
C MET A 128 -4.18 -21.15 -0.94
N PRO A 129 -5.45 -20.82 -0.64
CA PRO A 129 -6.38 -20.36 -1.66
C PRO A 129 -5.96 -19.00 -2.24
N ALA A 130 -6.29 -18.77 -3.50
CA ALA A 130 -6.16 -17.45 -4.09
C ALA A 130 -7.16 -16.47 -3.47
N GLU A 131 -6.70 -15.27 -3.17
CA GLU A 131 -7.52 -14.21 -2.60
C GLU A 131 -7.70 -13.06 -3.59
N VAL A 132 -8.86 -12.42 -3.54
CA VAL A 132 -9.19 -11.30 -4.42
C VAL A 132 -9.24 -10.00 -3.63
N TYR A 133 -8.52 -8.99 -4.12
CA TYR A 133 -8.47 -7.66 -3.55
C TYR A 133 -8.98 -6.61 -4.52
N SER A 134 -9.62 -5.58 -3.99
CA SER A 134 -10.10 -4.44 -4.78
C SER A 134 -9.65 -3.12 -4.18
N ARG A 135 -9.30 -2.18 -5.07
CA ARG A 135 -8.93 -0.82 -4.68
C ARG A 135 -10.18 0.00 -4.33
N ARG A 136 -10.13 0.64 -3.19
CA ARG A 136 -11.18 1.54 -2.70
C ARG A 136 -10.97 2.98 -3.19
N LYS A 137 -11.94 3.86 -2.90
CA LYS A 137 -11.90 5.28 -3.30
C LYS A 137 -10.72 6.06 -2.67
N ASN A 138 -10.22 5.62 -1.53
CA ASN A 138 -9.04 6.19 -0.88
C ASN A 138 -7.70 5.72 -1.48
N GLY A 139 -7.72 4.85 -2.50
CA GLY A 139 -6.53 4.29 -3.14
C GLY A 139 -6.00 3.00 -2.50
N GLU A 140 -6.45 2.65 -1.31
CA GLU A 140 -6.04 1.42 -0.61
C GLU A 140 -6.75 0.17 -1.16
N TRP A 141 -6.09 -0.98 -0.99
CA TRP A 141 -6.57 -2.27 -1.44
C TRP A 141 -7.05 -3.12 -0.27
N TYR A 142 -8.25 -3.66 -0.39
CA TYR A 142 -8.89 -4.49 0.64
C TYR A 142 -9.48 -5.76 0.03
N THR A 143 -9.66 -6.79 0.86
CA THR A 143 -10.34 -8.03 0.47
C THR A 143 -11.66 -7.70 -0.23
N PHE A 144 -11.86 -8.32 -1.40
CA PHE A 144 -13.06 -8.08 -2.21
C PHE A 144 -14.30 -8.69 -1.53
N GLY A 145 -15.39 -7.92 -1.49
CA GLY A 145 -16.66 -8.36 -0.93
C GLY A 145 -16.82 -8.14 0.58
N GLN A 146 -15.77 -7.71 1.29
CA GLN A 146 -15.86 -7.38 2.72
C GLN A 146 -16.11 -5.90 2.96
N ASP A 147 -16.90 -5.57 3.99
CA ASP A 147 -17.06 -4.18 4.45
C ASP A 147 -15.81 -3.75 5.25
N ILE A 148 -15.47 -2.45 5.22
CA ILE A 148 -14.38 -1.88 6.03
C ILE A 148 -14.65 -2.08 7.53
N LYS A 149 -15.92 -2.12 7.94
CA LYS A 149 -16.33 -2.36 9.33
C LYS A 149 -15.99 -3.75 9.85
N ASP A 150 -15.80 -4.71 8.95
CA ASP A 150 -15.48 -6.10 9.28
C ASP A 150 -13.95 -6.32 9.39
N TYR A 151 -13.17 -5.24 9.47
CA TYR A 151 -11.69 -5.27 9.53
C TYR A 151 -11.07 -6.12 8.41
N PRO A 152 -11.37 -5.83 7.13
CA PRO A 152 -10.84 -6.62 6.03
C PRO A 152 -9.32 -6.53 5.95
N CYS A 153 -8.69 -7.61 5.50
CA CYS A 153 -7.27 -7.60 5.22
C CYS A 153 -6.93 -6.55 4.16
N ARG A 154 -5.77 -5.90 4.33
CA ARG A 154 -5.24 -4.92 3.38
C ARG A 154 -4.14 -5.53 2.54
N LEU A 155 -4.13 -5.22 1.25
CA LEU A 155 -3.03 -5.57 0.36
C LEU A 155 -2.09 -4.36 0.21
N ARG A 156 -0.81 -4.56 0.51
CA ARG A 156 0.27 -3.59 0.26
C ARG A 156 1.03 -4.01 -0.98
N LEU A 157 0.97 -3.19 -2.01
CA LEU A 157 1.73 -3.40 -3.23
C LEU A 157 3.22 -3.09 -3.01
N ASN A 158 4.08 -3.68 -3.86
CA ASN A 158 5.54 -3.49 -3.82
C ASN A 158 6.16 -3.78 -2.44
N SER A 159 5.72 -4.86 -1.81
CA SER A 159 6.15 -5.28 -0.47
C SER A 159 6.32 -6.79 -0.41
N THR A 160 7.37 -7.26 0.26
CA THR A 160 7.58 -8.67 0.59
C THR A 160 7.59 -8.90 2.09
N HIS A 161 6.97 -7.99 2.86
CA HIS A 161 6.95 -8.09 4.31
C HIS A 161 6.16 -9.33 4.73
N HIS A 162 6.81 -10.18 5.52
CA HIS A 162 6.23 -11.35 6.16
C HIS A 162 6.52 -11.29 7.65
N HIS A 163 5.48 -11.37 8.46
CA HIS A 163 5.58 -11.32 9.92
C HIS A 163 4.37 -12.04 10.52
N ILE A 164 4.60 -12.95 11.41
CA ILE A 164 3.57 -13.64 12.19
C ILE A 164 3.85 -13.32 13.66
N ASP A 165 2.85 -12.77 14.36
CA ASP A 165 2.97 -12.42 15.77
C ASP A 165 2.99 -13.72 16.60
N PRO A 166 4.07 -14.01 17.34
CA PRO A 166 4.16 -15.22 18.15
C PRO A 166 3.31 -15.17 19.43
N SER A 167 2.61 -14.08 19.69
CA SER A 167 1.81 -13.89 20.91
C SER A 167 0.42 -14.51 20.85
N PHE A 168 0.02 -15.08 19.70
CA PHE A 168 -1.30 -15.70 19.46
C PHE A 168 -1.20 -17.17 19.20
#